data_c2f8a08f70758ffc217edeffd442a24d
#
_entry.id   c2f8a08f70758ffc217edeffd442a24d
#
_cell.length_a   1.000
_cell.length_b   1.000
_cell.length_c   1.000
_cell.angle_alpha   90.00
_cell.angle_beta   90.00
_cell.angle_gamma   90.00
#
_symmetry.space_group_name_H-M   'P 1'
#
loop_
_entity.id
_entity.type
_entity.pdbx_description
1 polymer ?
#
loop_
_entity_poly.entity_id
_entity_poly.type
_entity_poly.pdbx_seq_one_letter_code
_entity_poly.pdbx_strand_id
1 'polypeptide(L)'
;MKRLERVYCRAFQGVFRAALPFMPYREPKILHSIVQIPDVLQERNISKVLLVTDESIRGLGLTKHLEEELRRRSIFCAVYDKVVANPTIQNIEQARAPFSCRWKEPPRSCTRCPCRRD
;
A
#
# COMPACT_ATOMS: atom_id res chain seq x y z
N MET A 1 -11.49 2.94 39.38
CA MET A 1 -11.26 2.29 38.08
C MET A 1 -10.00 2.79 37.36
N LYS A 2 -9.71 4.09 37.30
CA LYS A 2 -8.53 4.65 36.57
C LYS A 2 -7.11 4.20 37.02
N ARG A 3 -6.94 3.67 38.23
CA ARG A 3 -5.62 3.17 38.71
C ARG A 3 -5.33 1.75 38.23
N LEU A 4 -6.32 0.89 38.20
CA LEU A 4 -6.21 -0.49 37.72
C LEU A 4 -5.91 -0.55 36.22
N GLU A 5 -6.58 0.30 35.43
CA GLU A 5 -6.31 0.43 33.99
C GLU A 5 -4.87 0.86 33.70
N ARG A 6 -4.35 1.81 34.48
CA ARG A 6 -2.94 2.24 34.35
C ARG A 6 -1.94 1.13 34.67
N VAL A 7 -2.21 0.35 35.71
CA VAL A 7 -1.37 -0.78 36.08
C VAL A 7 -1.40 -1.86 35.00
N TYR A 8 -2.59 -2.17 34.48
CA TYR A 8 -2.76 -3.10 33.38
C TYR A 8 -2.01 -2.65 32.11
N CYS A 9 -2.17 -1.40 31.70
CA CYS A 9 -1.47 -0.87 30.53
C CYS A 9 0.07 -0.91 30.70
N ARG A 10 0.58 -0.59 31.88
CA ARG A 10 2.03 -0.64 32.16
C ARG A 10 2.56 -2.07 32.17
N ALA A 11 1.81 -3.00 32.77
CA ALA A 11 2.17 -4.42 32.76
C ALA A 11 2.17 -4.98 31.33
N PHE A 12 1.14 -4.67 30.55
CA PHE A 12 1.06 -5.06 29.13
C PHE A 12 2.23 -4.48 28.32
N GLN A 13 2.55 -3.19 28.48
CA GLN A 13 3.69 -2.57 27.80
C GLN A 13 5.02 -3.20 28.21
N GLY A 14 5.18 -3.55 29.50
CA GLY A 14 6.36 -4.25 29.99
C GLY A 14 6.55 -5.63 29.37
N VAL A 15 5.49 -6.42 29.33
CA VAL A 15 5.48 -7.74 28.68
C VAL A 15 5.77 -7.62 27.20
N PHE A 16 5.12 -6.68 26.53
CA PHE A 16 5.33 -6.45 25.10
C PHE A 16 6.77 -6.02 24.78
N ARG A 17 7.34 -5.12 25.61
CA ARG A 17 8.74 -4.69 25.47
C ARG A 17 9.73 -5.85 25.65
N ALA A 18 9.44 -6.77 26.57
CA ALA A 18 10.27 -7.95 26.78
C ALA A 18 10.12 -8.97 25.62
N ALA A 19 8.96 -9.02 24.97
CA ALA A 19 8.70 -9.92 23.85
C ALA A 19 9.27 -9.39 22.51
N LEU A 20 9.47 -8.07 22.36
CA LEU A 20 9.95 -7.44 21.13
C LEU A 20 11.21 -8.08 20.52
N PRO A 21 12.29 -8.39 21.30
CA PRO A 21 13.50 -9.00 20.74
C PRO A 21 13.30 -10.42 20.22
N PHE A 22 12.22 -11.11 20.64
CA PHE A 22 11.88 -12.47 20.18
C PHE A 22 10.90 -12.45 19.00
N MET A 23 10.34 -11.29 18.66
CA MET A 23 9.44 -11.17 17.50
C MET A 23 10.27 -11.10 16.21
N PRO A 24 9.87 -11.82 15.14
CA PRO A 24 10.51 -11.71 13.84
C PRO A 24 10.21 -10.34 13.24
N TYR A 25 11.05 -9.37 13.57
CA TYR A 25 10.97 -8.03 13.01
C TYR A 25 11.63 -8.02 11.63
N ARG A 26 10.89 -7.61 10.61
CA ARG A 26 11.46 -7.37 9.29
C ARG A 26 12.00 -5.95 9.25
N GLU A 27 13.30 -5.83 9.16
CA GLU A 27 13.91 -4.52 8.97
C GLU A 27 13.42 -3.88 7.67
N PRO A 28 12.98 -2.61 7.72
CA PRO A 28 12.58 -1.90 6.51
C PRO A 28 13.82 -1.64 5.63
N LYS A 29 13.71 -1.95 4.34
CA LYS A 29 14.75 -1.60 3.36
C LYS A 29 14.57 -0.11 3.01
N ILE A 30 15.53 0.71 3.39
CA ILE A 30 15.53 2.14 3.06
C ILE A 30 16.08 2.29 1.64
N LEU A 31 15.32 2.96 0.79
CA LEU A 31 15.70 3.28 -0.58
C LEU A 31 15.99 4.78 -0.66
N HIS A 32 17.06 5.16 -1.35
CA HIS A 32 17.45 6.55 -1.52
C HIS A 32 16.77 7.22 -2.74
N SER A 33 16.18 6.42 -3.61
CA SER A 33 15.51 6.91 -4.81
C SER A 33 14.31 6.06 -5.18
N ILE A 34 13.27 6.70 -5.69
CA ILE A 34 12.05 6.07 -6.20
C ILE A 34 12.35 5.13 -7.39
N VAL A 35 13.43 5.37 -8.11
CA VAL A 35 13.87 4.55 -9.25
C VAL A 35 14.31 3.14 -8.84
N GLN A 36 14.68 2.95 -7.58
CA GLN A 36 15.09 1.65 -7.05
C GLN A 36 13.90 0.73 -6.70
N ILE A 37 12.69 1.29 -6.66
CA ILE A 37 11.48 0.51 -6.30
C ILE A 37 11.24 -0.65 -7.26
N PRO A 38 11.29 -0.47 -8.61
CA PRO A 38 11.09 -1.56 -9.56
C PRO A 38 12.09 -2.70 -9.39
N ASP A 39 13.35 -2.42 -9.04
CA ASP A 39 14.38 -3.45 -8.80
C ASP A 39 14.00 -4.32 -7.61
N VAL A 40 13.61 -3.69 -6.51
CA VAL A 40 13.17 -4.39 -5.29
C VAL A 40 11.93 -5.24 -5.53
N LEU A 41 11.00 -4.76 -6.36
CA LEU A 41 9.80 -5.51 -6.72
C LEU A 41 10.13 -6.75 -7.55
N GLN A 42 11.07 -6.64 -8.48
CA GLN A 42 11.57 -7.76 -9.28
C GLN A 42 12.32 -8.79 -8.43
N GLU A 43 13.22 -8.35 -7.53
CA GLU A 43 13.90 -9.22 -6.56
C GLU A 43 12.91 -10.07 -5.74
N ARG A 44 11.73 -9.52 -5.45
CA ARG A 44 10.68 -10.20 -4.68
C ARG A 44 9.64 -10.91 -5.54
N ASN A 45 9.82 -10.96 -6.86
CA ASN A 45 8.86 -11.53 -7.83
C ASN A 45 7.44 -10.90 -7.70
N ILE A 46 7.37 -9.61 -7.42
CA ILE A 46 6.11 -8.88 -7.33
C ILE A 46 5.75 -8.33 -8.71
N SER A 47 4.69 -8.83 -9.31
CA SER A 47 4.22 -8.42 -10.63
C SER A 47 3.07 -7.42 -10.63
N LYS A 48 2.47 -7.15 -9.45
CA LYS A 48 1.32 -6.27 -9.32
C LYS A 48 1.47 -5.39 -8.08
N VAL A 49 1.29 -4.09 -8.25
CA VAL A 49 1.40 -3.09 -7.17
C VAL A 49 0.22 -2.13 -7.19
N LEU A 50 -0.10 -1.58 -6.03
CA LEU A 50 -1.03 -0.47 -5.89
C LEU A 50 -0.23 0.76 -5.45
N LEU A 51 -0.25 1.79 -6.28
CA LEU A 51 0.31 3.10 -5.95
C LEU A 51 -0.81 3.97 -5.36
N VAL A 52 -0.65 4.33 -4.10
CA VAL A 52 -1.58 5.20 -3.38
C VAL A 52 -0.94 6.57 -3.24
N THR A 53 -1.60 7.61 -3.72
CA THR A 53 -1.11 8.98 -3.73
C THR A 53 -2.28 9.96 -3.56
N ASP A 54 -1.99 11.23 -3.44
CA ASP A 54 -2.99 12.28 -3.52
C ASP A 54 -2.99 12.94 -4.92
N GLU A 55 -4.04 13.68 -5.19
CA GLU A 55 -4.23 14.37 -6.48
C GLU A 55 -3.14 15.43 -6.72
N SER A 56 -2.65 16.08 -5.66
CA SER A 56 -1.61 17.13 -5.75
C SER A 56 -0.27 16.54 -6.20
N ILE A 57 0.17 15.45 -5.56
CA ILE A 57 1.42 14.75 -5.91
C ILE A 57 1.35 14.21 -7.33
N ARG A 58 0.19 13.67 -7.71
CA ARG A 58 -0.02 13.19 -9.08
C ARG A 58 0.00 14.32 -10.10
N GLY A 59 -0.64 15.45 -9.78
CA GLY A 59 -0.64 16.66 -10.62
C GLY A 59 0.75 17.21 -10.87
N LEU A 60 1.64 17.13 -9.88
CA LEU A 60 3.06 17.51 -10.02
C LEU A 60 3.87 16.53 -10.88
N GLY A 61 3.30 15.38 -11.25
CA GLY A 61 3.97 14.39 -12.10
C GLY A 61 5.07 13.59 -11.43
N LEU A 62 5.19 13.63 -10.09
CA LEU A 62 6.23 12.96 -9.33
C LEU A 62 6.18 11.43 -9.47
N THR A 63 4.99 10.87 -9.75
CA THR A 63 4.79 9.44 -9.91
C THR A 63 5.01 8.93 -11.34
N LYS A 64 5.02 9.81 -12.35
CA LYS A 64 5.09 9.43 -13.77
C LYS A 64 6.28 8.55 -14.10
N HIS A 65 7.45 8.96 -13.63
CA HIS A 65 8.67 8.21 -13.89
C HIS A 65 8.61 6.78 -13.29
N LEU A 66 8.05 6.64 -12.09
CA LEU A 66 7.86 5.33 -11.48
C LEU A 66 6.85 4.49 -12.28
N GLU A 67 5.73 5.07 -12.69
CA GLU A 67 4.70 4.38 -13.47
C GLU A 67 5.26 3.88 -14.82
N GLU A 68 6.08 4.68 -15.49
CA GLU A 68 6.77 4.33 -16.73
C GLU A 68 7.77 3.18 -16.55
N GLU A 69 8.61 3.25 -15.50
CA GLU A 69 9.57 2.19 -15.19
C GLU A 69 8.88 0.87 -14.83
N LEU A 70 7.79 0.91 -14.06
CA LEU A 70 7.01 -0.28 -13.75
C LEU A 70 6.39 -0.89 -15.01
N ARG A 71 5.88 -0.05 -15.93
CA ARG A 71 5.35 -0.50 -17.21
C ARG A 71 6.41 -1.16 -18.09
N ARG A 72 7.60 -0.56 -18.19
CA ARG A 72 8.74 -1.11 -18.94
C ARG A 72 9.14 -2.51 -18.47
N ARG A 73 9.01 -2.76 -17.17
CA ARG A 73 9.34 -4.04 -16.54
C ARG A 73 8.14 -5.01 -16.46
N SER A 74 7.05 -4.69 -17.13
CA SER A 74 5.81 -5.49 -17.11
C SER A 74 5.22 -5.70 -15.71
N ILE A 75 5.50 -4.77 -14.80
CA ILE A 75 4.90 -4.76 -13.46
C ILE A 75 3.61 -3.96 -13.55
N PHE A 76 2.49 -4.61 -13.23
CA PHE A 76 1.20 -3.95 -13.24
C PHE A 76 1.08 -2.96 -12.08
N CYS A 77 0.78 -1.69 -12.40
CA CYS A 77 0.56 -0.64 -11.40
C CYS A 77 -0.88 -0.12 -11.48
N ALA A 78 -1.65 -0.35 -10.42
CA ALA A 78 -2.91 0.33 -10.21
C ALA A 78 -2.65 1.61 -9.42
N VAL A 79 -3.25 2.74 -9.84
CA VAL A 79 -3.06 4.02 -9.16
C VAL A 79 -4.36 4.43 -8.49
N TYR A 80 -4.27 4.81 -7.22
CA TYR A 80 -5.35 5.44 -6.46
C TYR A 80 -4.88 6.81 -5.97
N ASP A 81 -5.47 7.87 -6.51
CA ASP A 81 -5.07 9.28 -6.31
C ASP A 81 -6.06 10.11 -5.49
N LYS A 82 -7.10 9.47 -4.93
CA LYS A 82 -8.16 10.14 -4.18
C LYS A 82 -7.98 10.05 -2.66
N VAL A 83 -6.74 10.07 -2.20
CA VAL A 83 -6.45 10.10 -0.77
C VAL A 83 -6.80 11.49 -0.22
N VAL A 84 -7.57 11.50 0.86
CA VAL A 84 -7.92 12.73 1.59
C VAL A 84 -7.20 12.76 2.94
N ALA A 85 -6.97 13.97 3.47
CA ALA A 85 -6.53 14.13 4.84
C ALA A 85 -7.58 13.50 5.77
N ASN A 86 -7.18 12.67 6.72
CA ASN A 86 -8.06 11.83 7.53
C ASN A 86 -8.86 10.79 6.71
N PRO A 87 -8.21 9.79 6.18
CA PRO A 87 -8.85 8.77 5.36
C PRO A 87 -9.92 8.02 6.15
N THR A 88 -11.11 7.91 5.57
CA THR A 88 -12.23 7.15 6.13
C THR A 88 -12.18 5.69 5.66
N ILE A 89 -12.97 4.83 6.31
CA ILE A 89 -13.14 3.43 5.88
C ILE A 89 -13.59 3.38 4.41
N GLN A 90 -14.46 4.30 3.98
CA GLN A 90 -14.91 4.39 2.59
C GLN A 90 -13.77 4.68 1.61
N ASN A 91 -12.80 5.53 1.98
CA ASN A 91 -11.63 5.78 1.13
C ASN A 91 -10.77 4.52 0.97
N ILE A 92 -10.62 3.74 2.05
CA ILE A 92 -9.88 2.47 2.02
C ILE A 92 -10.59 1.45 1.12
N GLU A 93 -11.91 1.34 1.21
CA GLU A 93 -12.72 0.46 0.36
C GLU A 93 -12.66 0.87 -1.11
N GLN A 94 -12.71 2.17 -1.40
CA GLN A 94 -12.57 2.70 -2.75
C GLN A 94 -11.18 2.42 -3.35
N ALA A 95 -10.12 2.56 -2.56
CA ALA A 95 -8.75 2.23 -2.97
C ALA A 95 -8.59 0.72 -3.23
N ARG A 96 -9.26 -0.11 -2.43
CA ARG A 96 -9.22 -1.56 -2.56
C ARG A 96 -9.97 -2.08 -3.79
N ALA A 97 -11.05 -1.40 -4.21
CA ALA A 97 -11.91 -1.88 -5.29
C ALA A 97 -11.15 -2.11 -6.62
N PRO A 98 -10.38 -1.15 -7.18
CA PRO A 98 -9.62 -1.37 -8.40
C PRO A 98 -8.53 -2.43 -8.24
N PHE A 99 -7.96 -2.55 -7.05
CA PHE A 99 -6.96 -3.56 -6.73
C PHE A 99 -7.58 -4.96 -6.70
N SER A 100 -8.75 -5.13 -6.09
CA SER A 100 -9.44 -6.42 -5.98
C SER A 100 -9.99 -6.92 -7.31
N CYS A 101 -10.52 -6.04 -8.15
CA CYS A 101 -11.08 -6.40 -9.46
C CYS A 101 -10.01 -6.93 -10.44
N ARG A 102 -8.79 -6.42 -10.34
CA ARG A 102 -7.72 -6.76 -11.27
C ARG A 102 -6.74 -7.81 -10.72
N TRP A 103 -6.84 -8.11 -9.43
CA TRP A 103 -6.07 -9.16 -8.78
C TRP A 103 -6.67 -10.55 -8.97
N LYS A 104 -8.00 -10.63 -8.93
CA LYS A 104 -8.74 -11.80 -9.41
C LYS A 104 -8.93 -11.60 -10.91
N GLU A 105 -8.62 -12.59 -11.73
CA GLU A 105 -8.94 -12.55 -13.15
C GLU A 105 -10.39 -12.08 -13.30
N PRO A 106 -10.67 -11.00 -14.07
CA PRO A 106 -12.03 -10.49 -14.16
C PRO A 106 -12.88 -11.60 -14.76
N PRO A 107 -13.98 -11.98 -14.13
CA PRO A 107 -14.96 -12.82 -14.82
C PRO A 107 -15.32 -12.08 -16.13
N ARG A 108 -15.34 -12.79 -17.25
CA ARG A 108 -15.59 -12.25 -18.60
C ARG A 108 -16.86 -11.39 -18.70
N SER A 109 -17.66 -11.29 -17.63
CA SER A 109 -18.92 -10.59 -17.48
C SER A 109 -18.92 -9.40 -16.50
N CYS A 110 -17.78 -8.89 -16.02
CA CYS A 110 -17.78 -7.75 -15.11
C CYS A 110 -18.08 -6.44 -15.86
N THR A 111 -19.36 -6.06 -15.91
CA THR A 111 -19.84 -4.79 -16.51
C THR A 111 -19.64 -3.56 -15.61
N ARG A 112 -19.16 -3.74 -14.38
CA ARG A 112 -19.07 -2.69 -13.36
C ARG A 112 -17.64 -2.27 -12.99
N CYS A 113 -16.63 -2.68 -13.74
CA CYS A 113 -15.25 -2.24 -13.50
C CYS A 113 -15.01 -0.86 -14.11
N PRO A 114 -14.65 0.17 -13.31
CA PRO A 114 -14.31 1.51 -13.82
C PRO A 114 -13.01 1.55 -14.64
N CYS A 115 -12.28 0.44 -14.71
CA CYS A 115 -11.03 0.29 -15.46
C CYS A 115 -11.22 -0.09 -16.93
N ARG A 116 -12.47 -0.11 -17.44
CA ARG A 116 -12.79 -0.31 -18.84
C ARG A 116 -13.12 1.04 -19.50
N ARG A 117 -12.21 1.98 -19.48
CA ARG A 117 -12.18 3.09 -20.44
C ARG A 117 -10.81 3.09 -21.08
N ASP A 118 -10.83 2.60 -22.28
CA ASP A 118 -10.00 2.51 -23.46
C ASP A 118 -9.54 1.16 -23.83
#